data_94df48d5ac183f4493dbe732ff2dfca4
#
_entry.id   94df48d5ac183f4493dbe732ff2dfca4
#
_cell.length_a   1.000
_cell.length_b   1.000
_cell.length_c   1.000
_cell.angle_alpha   90.00
_cell.angle_beta   90.00
_cell.angle_gamma   90.00
#
_symmetry.space_group_name_H-M   'P 1'
#
loop_
_entity.id
_entity.type
_entity.pdbx_description
1 polymer ?
#
loop_
_entity_poly.entity_id
_entity_poly.type
_entity_poly.pdbx_seq_one_letter_code
_entity_poly.pdbx_strand_id
1 'polypeptide(L)'
;MGRPLTRDEIIRRLAETPPLEDLLTADDLEKQRAAASARELTPAAVLLLVVNHPREPAVVFTQRTAHLADHAGQISFPGGRVEEGDQGPAHTALREAQEEVGIDPAGVEILGELPDYHTSTGYRVRPVVGWAEPPIAYAPDPYEVADVFEVPLAFLLETANHRYESAFYKGRLRHYWAMPWQGRFIWGATAGMLVTFQRIVGR
;
A
#
# COMPACT_ATOMS: atom_id res chain seq x y z
N MET A 1 5.37 7.98 -24.22
CA MET A 1 4.49 7.99 -23.03
C MET A 1 3.40 6.97 -23.30
N GLY A 2 3.31 5.90 -22.51
CA GLY A 2 2.24 4.92 -22.61
C GLY A 2 0.88 5.56 -22.25
N ARG A 3 -0.21 4.96 -22.75
CA ARG A 3 -1.57 5.35 -22.36
C ARG A 3 -1.71 5.18 -20.83
N PRO A 4 -2.35 6.14 -20.13
CA PRO A 4 -2.59 5.99 -18.69
C PRO A 4 -3.43 4.73 -18.42
N LEU A 5 -3.09 4.01 -17.36
CA LEU A 5 -3.80 2.82 -16.91
C LEU A 5 -5.24 3.20 -16.51
N THR A 6 -6.22 2.53 -17.09
CA THR A 6 -7.63 2.80 -16.83
C THR A 6 -8.15 1.93 -15.67
N ARG A 7 -9.26 2.36 -15.06
CA ARG A 7 -9.99 1.61 -14.03
C ARG A 7 -10.28 0.18 -14.48
N ASP A 8 -10.86 0.00 -15.67
CA ASP A 8 -11.25 -1.32 -16.19
C ASP A 8 -10.04 -2.22 -16.48
N GLU A 9 -8.92 -1.64 -16.88
CA GLU A 9 -7.65 -2.38 -17.02
C GLU A 9 -7.13 -2.85 -15.66
N ILE A 10 -7.23 -2.04 -14.61
CA ILE A 10 -6.86 -2.44 -13.25
C ILE A 10 -7.73 -3.61 -12.79
N ILE A 11 -9.06 -3.51 -12.90
CA ILE A 11 -9.99 -4.58 -12.53
C ILE A 11 -9.62 -5.90 -13.24
N ARG A 12 -9.47 -5.85 -14.56
CA ARG A 12 -9.15 -7.03 -15.35
C ARG A 12 -7.83 -7.67 -14.91
N ARG A 13 -6.79 -6.87 -14.69
CA ARG A 13 -5.47 -7.37 -14.29
C ARG A 13 -5.45 -7.91 -12.86
N LEU A 14 -6.21 -7.30 -11.94
CA LEU A 14 -6.39 -7.84 -10.59
C LEU A 14 -7.11 -9.18 -10.60
N ALA A 15 -8.14 -9.35 -11.44
CA ALA A 15 -8.84 -10.63 -11.60
C ALA A 15 -7.95 -11.75 -12.20
N GLU A 16 -6.92 -11.36 -12.96
CA GLU A 16 -5.93 -12.25 -13.58
C GLU A 16 -4.61 -12.29 -12.76
N THR A 17 -4.66 -12.00 -11.46
CA THR A 17 -3.46 -12.02 -10.59
C THR A 17 -2.78 -13.38 -10.63
N PRO A 18 -1.50 -13.45 -11.03
CA PRO A 18 -0.77 -14.69 -11.07
C PRO A 18 -0.38 -15.20 -9.68
N PRO A 19 0.12 -16.44 -9.58
CA PRO A 19 0.67 -16.97 -8.34
C PRO A 19 1.73 -16.06 -7.72
N LEU A 20 1.82 -16.05 -6.40
CA LEU A 20 2.74 -15.16 -5.66
C LEU A 20 4.21 -15.40 -6.06
N GLU A 21 4.57 -16.61 -6.43
CA GLU A 21 5.90 -17.00 -6.90
C GLU A 21 6.33 -16.25 -8.16
N ASP A 22 5.38 -15.90 -9.02
CA ASP A 22 5.62 -15.14 -10.25
C ASP A 22 5.65 -13.61 -10.00
N LEU A 23 5.15 -13.18 -8.84
CA LEU A 23 5.07 -11.78 -8.45
C LEU A 23 6.23 -11.31 -7.58
N LEU A 24 6.89 -12.21 -6.88
CA LEU A 24 7.95 -11.88 -5.92
C LEU A 24 9.31 -12.38 -6.40
N THR A 25 10.38 -11.70 -5.98
CA THR A 25 11.73 -12.25 -6.09
C THR A 25 11.88 -13.43 -5.12
N ALA A 26 12.86 -14.31 -5.37
CA ALA A 26 13.12 -15.43 -4.47
C ALA A 26 13.40 -14.96 -3.02
N ASP A 27 14.12 -13.85 -2.85
CA ASP A 27 14.42 -13.23 -1.56
C ASP A 27 13.16 -12.66 -0.88
N ASP A 28 12.29 -11.97 -1.64
CA ASP A 28 11.02 -11.46 -1.11
C ASP A 28 10.09 -12.62 -0.70
N LEU A 29 10.03 -13.67 -1.50
CA LEU A 29 9.21 -14.86 -1.23
C LEU A 29 9.70 -15.59 0.04
N GLU A 30 11.01 -15.72 0.22
CA GLU A 30 11.61 -16.30 1.41
C GLU A 30 11.28 -15.46 2.66
N LYS A 31 11.38 -14.13 2.58
CA LYS A 31 11.00 -13.21 3.66
C LYS A 31 9.53 -13.33 4.04
N GLN A 32 8.64 -13.39 3.03
CA GLN A 32 7.21 -13.56 3.26
C GLN A 32 6.91 -14.89 3.97
N ARG A 33 7.54 -15.98 3.54
CA ARG A 33 7.40 -17.31 4.17
C ARG A 33 7.97 -17.33 5.59
N ALA A 34 9.14 -16.73 5.79
CA ALA A 34 9.76 -16.63 7.11
C ALA A 34 8.91 -15.80 8.09
N ALA A 35 8.32 -14.69 7.63
CA ALA A 35 7.41 -13.88 8.43
C ALA A 35 6.16 -14.66 8.82
N ALA A 36 5.56 -15.39 7.88
CA ALA A 36 4.36 -16.21 8.10
C ALA A 36 4.58 -17.35 9.09
N SER A 37 5.79 -17.95 9.11
CA SER A 37 6.11 -19.10 9.98
C SER A 37 6.61 -18.70 11.36
N ALA A 38 7.05 -17.46 11.58
CA ALA A 38 7.70 -17.04 12.81
C ALA A 38 6.74 -16.88 14.00
N ARG A 39 5.47 -16.56 13.74
CA ARG A 39 4.43 -16.29 14.75
C ARG A 39 3.05 -16.20 14.10
N GLU A 40 2.01 -16.22 14.94
CA GLU A 40 0.68 -15.81 14.51
C GLU A 40 0.72 -14.33 14.08
N LEU A 41 0.22 -14.06 12.89
CA LEU A 41 0.22 -12.72 12.31
C LEU A 41 -1.11 -12.01 12.63
N THR A 42 -1.03 -10.77 13.05
CA THR A 42 -2.19 -9.91 13.25
C THR A 42 -2.78 -9.54 11.88
N PRO A 43 -4.07 -9.84 11.61
CA PRO A 43 -4.72 -9.43 10.39
C PRO A 43 -4.84 -7.89 10.31
N ALA A 44 -4.58 -7.37 9.12
CA ALA A 44 -4.70 -5.94 8.82
C ALA A 44 -5.09 -5.74 7.35
N ALA A 45 -5.64 -4.57 7.02
CA ALA A 45 -5.89 -4.18 5.65
C ALA A 45 -5.51 -2.71 5.43
N VAL A 46 -5.10 -2.40 4.21
CA VAL A 46 -4.73 -1.04 3.78
C VAL A 46 -5.42 -0.69 2.48
N LEU A 47 -5.73 0.59 2.27
CA LEU A 47 -6.37 1.10 1.07
C LEU A 47 -5.33 1.70 0.12
N LEU A 48 -5.00 1.00 -0.96
CA LEU A 48 -4.29 1.56 -2.11
C LEU A 48 -5.33 2.31 -2.96
N LEU A 49 -5.60 3.57 -2.61
CA LEU A 49 -6.60 4.39 -3.29
C LEU A 49 -5.99 5.13 -4.47
N VAL A 50 -6.50 4.85 -5.66
CA VAL A 50 -6.19 5.60 -6.89
C VAL A 50 -7.25 6.69 -7.07
N VAL A 51 -6.84 7.94 -7.06
CA VAL A 51 -7.68 9.10 -7.37
C VAL A 51 -7.52 9.44 -8.86
N ASN A 52 -8.62 9.46 -9.60
CA ASN A 52 -8.65 9.66 -11.05
C ASN A 52 -8.60 11.14 -11.43
N HIS A 53 -7.50 11.81 -11.16
CA HIS A 53 -7.35 13.20 -11.58
C HIS A 53 -7.36 13.34 -13.13
N PRO A 54 -7.94 14.43 -13.68
CA PRO A 54 -8.10 14.60 -15.13
C PRO A 54 -6.79 14.60 -15.93
N ARG A 55 -5.67 14.94 -15.29
CA ARG A 55 -4.36 14.96 -15.94
C ARG A 55 -3.64 13.64 -15.79
N GLU A 56 -3.62 13.11 -14.58
CA GLU A 56 -2.86 11.91 -14.23
C GLU A 56 -3.42 11.32 -12.94
N PRO A 57 -3.81 10.03 -12.92
CA PRO A 57 -4.21 9.36 -11.68
C PRO A 57 -3.07 9.36 -10.66
N ALA A 58 -3.42 9.46 -9.39
CA ALA A 58 -2.46 9.45 -8.29
C ALA A 58 -2.89 8.52 -7.17
N VAL A 59 -1.95 8.04 -6.35
CA VAL A 59 -2.21 7.17 -5.19
C VAL A 59 -2.05 7.97 -3.92
N VAL A 60 -2.97 7.77 -2.98
CA VAL A 60 -3.01 8.44 -1.67
C VAL A 60 -2.08 7.73 -0.68
N PHE A 61 -1.33 8.53 0.07
CA PHE A 61 -0.46 8.09 1.17
C PHE A 61 -0.68 8.95 2.40
N THR A 62 -0.41 8.35 3.56
CA THR A 62 -0.29 9.03 4.84
C THR A 62 1.15 9.05 5.32
N GLN A 63 1.52 10.09 6.06
CA GLN A 63 2.72 10.12 6.86
C GLN A 63 2.32 10.12 8.34
N ARG A 64 2.77 9.10 9.08
CA ARG A 64 2.47 9.00 10.51
C ARG A 64 3.16 10.10 11.31
N THR A 65 2.52 10.52 12.39
CA THR A 65 3.11 11.52 13.31
C THR A 65 4.38 10.98 13.98
N ALA A 66 5.29 11.88 14.31
CA ALA A 66 6.59 11.53 14.91
C ALA A 66 6.52 11.10 16.38
N HIS A 67 5.40 11.38 17.07
CA HIS A 67 5.23 11.07 18.49
C HIS A 67 4.67 9.67 18.77
N LEU A 68 4.21 8.96 17.75
CA LEU A 68 3.70 7.59 17.89
C LEU A 68 4.85 6.63 18.24
N ALA A 69 4.58 5.66 19.12
CA ALA A 69 5.56 4.69 19.59
C ALA A 69 6.03 3.75 18.46
N ASP A 70 5.10 3.39 17.57
CA ASP A 70 5.36 2.47 16.47
C ASP A 70 5.30 3.21 15.13
N HIS A 71 6.30 2.94 14.26
CA HIS A 71 6.32 3.43 12.88
C HIS A 71 6.28 4.97 12.72
N ALA A 72 6.82 5.72 13.71
CA ALA A 72 6.87 7.18 13.70
C ALA A 72 7.48 7.72 12.40
N GLY A 73 6.78 8.67 11.75
CA GLY A 73 7.21 9.33 10.51
C GLY A 73 7.20 8.45 9.25
N GLN A 74 6.77 7.19 9.35
CA GLN A 74 6.68 6.31 8.19
C GLN A 74 5.55 6.72 7.24
N ILE A 75 5.79 6.46 5.96
CA ILE A 75 4.82 6.64 4.90
C ILE A 75 4.13 5.30 4.65
N SER A 76 2.79 5.32 4.65
CA SER A 76 1.97 4.13 4.41
C SER A 76 0.74 4.48 3.57
N PHE A 77 0.03 3.47 3.13
CA PHE A 77 -1.37 3.60 2.77
C PHE A 77 -2.21 3.81 4.03
N PRO A 78 -3.35 4.51 3.97
CA PRO A 78 -4.35 4.48 5.03
C PRO A 78 -4.76 3.04 5.35
N GLY A 79 -4.87 2.68 6.63
CA GLY A 79 -5.25 1.33 7.00
C GLY A 79 -4.73 0.89 8.35
N GLY A 80 -5.30 -0.20 8.86
CA GLY A 80 -5.00 -0.71 10.19
C GLY A 80 -5.41 -2.14 10.41
N ARG A 81 -5.66 -2.49 11.67
CA ARG A 81 -5.99 -3.84 12.11
C ARG A 81 -7.44 -4.18 11.76
N VAL A 82 -7.67 -5.46 11.48
CA VAL A 82 -9.02 -5.98 11.41
C VAL A 82 -9.63 -5.97 12.82
N GLU A 83 -10.83 -5.40 12.96
CA GLU A 83 -11.59 -5.33 14.20
C GLU A 83 -12.77 -6.31 14.19
N GLU A 84 -13.28 -6.60 15.40
CA GLU A 84 -14.51 -7.37 15.55
C GLU A 84 -15.68 -6.61 14.94
N GLY A 85 -16.34 -7.21 13.94
CA GLY A 85 -17.40 -6.55 13.18
C GLY A 85 -17.01 -6.14 11.76
N ASP A 86 -15.72 -6.11 11.43
CA ASP A 86 -15.31 -5.89 10.06
C ASP A 86 -15.76 -7.03 9.14
N GLN A 87 -16.42 -6.68 8.04
CA GLN A 87 -17.01 -7.64 7.08
C GLN A 87 -15.99 -8.12 6.03
N GLY A 88 -14.70 -7.95 6.31
CA GLY A 88 -13.61 -8.33 5.43
C GLY A 88 -12.60 -7.21 5.18
N PRO A 89 -11.54 -7.49 4.40
CA PRO A 89 -10.43 -6.55 4.22
C PRO A 89 -10.85 -5.19 3.64
N ALA A 90 -11.81 -5.18 2.70
CA ALA A 90 -12.31 -3.95 2.11
C ALA A 90 -13.02 -3.07 3.16
N HIS A 91 -13.80 -3.68 4.05
CA HIS A 91 -14.45 -2.94 5.14
C HIS A 91 -13.42 -2.33 6.10
N THR A 92 -12.43 -3.11 6.54
CA THR A 92 -11.34 -2.61 7.38
C THR A 92 -10.60 -1.44 6.72
N ALA A 93 -10.19 -1.62 5.45
CA ALA A 93 -9.43 -0.60 4.73
C ALA A 93 -10.20 0.71 4.55
N LEU A 94 -11.51 0.64 4.29
CA LEU A 94 -12.37 1.83 4.14
C LEU A 94 -12.65 2.50 5.50
N ARG A 95 -12.93 1.72 6.56
CA ARG A 95 -13.13 2.24 7.92
C ARG A 95 -11.90 3.01 8.39
N GLU A 96 -10.73 2.40 8.30
CA GLU A 96 -9.45 3.01 8.68
C GLU A 96 -9.14 4.27 7.85
N ALA A 97 -9.39 4.24 6.53
CA ALA A 97 -9.20 5.41 5.67
C ALA A 97 -10.16 6.55 6.04
N GLN A 98 -11.39 6.23 6.48
CA GLN A 98 -12.31 7.24 7.00
C GLN A 98 -11.83 7.83 8.33
N GLU A 99 -11.38 6.98 9.26
CA GLU A 99 -10.89 7.38 10.59
C GLU A 99 -9.58 8.20 10.50
N GLU A 100 -8.60 7.71 9.75
CA GLU A 100 -7.28 8.35 9.63
C GLU A 100 -7.27 9.64 8.80
N VAL A 101 -8.01 9.65 7.67
CA VAL A 101 -7.88 10.73 6.67
C VAL A 101 -9.20 11.32 6.18
N GLY A 102 -10.34 10.88 6.73
CA GLY A 102 -11.66 11.43 6.43
C GLY A 102 -12.20 11.05 5.04
N ILE A 103 -11.66 10.04 4.38
CA ILE A 103 -12.16 9.59 3.08
C ILE A 103 -13.55 8.99 3.27
N ASP A 104 -14.55 9.50 2.52
CA ASP A 104 -15.90 8.93 2.53
C ASP A 104 -15.91 7.57 1.81
N PRO A 105 -16.23 6.46 2.53
CA PRO A 105 -16.30 5.14 1.90
C PRO A 105 -17.28 5.05 0.72
N ALA A 106 -18.35 5.85 0.73
CA ALA A 106 -19.33 5.86 -0.35
C ALA A 106 -18.76 6.45 -1.66
N GLY A 107 -17.70 7.22 -1.59
CA GLY A 107 -16.98 7.78 -2.74
C GLY A 107 -15.89 6.86 -3.31
N VAL A 108 -15.67 5.67 -2.71
CA VAL A 108 -14.61 4.74 -3.11
C VAL A 108 -15.21 3.47 -3.73
N GLU A 109 -14.86 3.21 -4.97
CA GLU A 109 -15.13 1.93 -5.61
C GLU A 109 -13.98 0.96 -5.35
N ILE A 110 -14.28 -0.25 -4.83
CA ILE A 110 -13.28 -1.31 -4.67
C ILE A 110 -13.10 -2.04 -5.99
N LEU A 111 -11.86 -2.02 -6.49
CA LEU A 111 -11.50 -2.67 -7.76
C LEU A 111 -11.02 -4.11 -7.57
N GLY A 112 -10.53 -4.46 -6.38
CA GLY A 112 -10.02 -5.78 -6.05
C GLY A 112 -9.00 -5.74 -4.92
N GLU A 113 -8.29 -6.84 -4.73
CA GLU A 113 -7.31 -7.03 -3.66
C GLU A 113 -5.99 -7.56 -4.22
N LEU A 114 -4.87 -7.21 -3.58
CA LEU A 114 -3.58 -7.84 -3.83
C LEU A 114 -3.40 -9.05 -2.91
N PRO A 115 -2.45 -9.95 -3.23
CA PRO A 115 -2.04 -11.00 -2.30
C PRO A 115 -1.60 -10.45 -0.94
N ASP A 116 -1.82 -11.24 0.12
CA ASP A 116 -1.36 -10.91 1.47
C ASP A 116 0.12 -10.56 1.50
N TYR A 117 0.46 -9.49 2.22
CA TYR A 117 1.82 -9.09 2.52
C TYR A 117 2.14 -9.34 4.00
N HIS A 118 3.13 -10.19 4.26
CA HIS A 118 3.54 -10.50 5.64
C HIS A 118 4.69 -9.59 6.06
N THR A 119 4.44 -8.75 7.07
CA THR A 119 5.44 -7.81 7.57
C THR A 119 6.36 -8.45 8.61
N SER A 120 7.61 -7.99 8.67
CA SER A 120 8.54 -8.40 9.73
C SER A 120 8.11 -7.93 11.13
N THR A 121 7.15 -7.02 11.21
CA THR A 121 6.58 -6.50 12.46
C THR A 121 5.39 -7.34 12.97
N GLY A 122 4.93 -8.35 12.19
CA GLY A 122 3.94 -9.32 12.64
C GLY A 122 2.53 -9.09 12.15
N TYR A 123 2.39 -8.45 11.03
CA TYR A 123 1.09 -8.26 10.39
C TYR A 123 0.96 -9.08 9.12
N ARG A 124 -0.22 -9.60 8.87
CA ARG A 124 -0.70 -10.09 7.60
C ARG A 124 -1.59 -9.01 7.00
N VAL A 125 -1.04 -8.24 6.08
CA VAL A 125 -1.70 -7.09 5.49
C VAL A 125 -2.34 -7.48 4.16
N ARG A 126 -3.64 -7.25 4.00
CA ARG A 126 -4.37 -7.36 2.74
C ARG A 126 -4.46 -5.96 2.10
N PRO A 127 -3.73 -5.69 1.02
CA PRO A 127 -3.91 -4.44 0.29
C PRO A 127 -5.18 -4.50 -0.56
N VAL A 128 -6.05 -3.53 -0.36
CA VAL A 128 -7.30 -3.34 -1.10
C VAL A 128 -7.09 -2.20 -2.08
N VAL A 129 -7.38 -2.45 -3.35
CA VAL A 129 -7.26 -1.43 -4.41
C VAL A 129 -8.58 -0.73 -4.57
N GLY A 130 -8.60 0.57 -4.30
CA GLY A 130 -9.76 1.45 -4.46
C GLY A 130 -9.57 2.46 -5.59
N TRP A 131 -10.68 2.97 -6.10
CA TRP A 131 -10.77 4.02 -7.10
C TRP A 131 -11.74 5.09 -6.66
N ALA A 132 -11.37 6.35 -6.80
CA ALA A 132 -12.25 7.47 -6.50
C ALA A 132 -12.11 8.58 -7.53
N GLU A 133 -13.20 9.30 -7.76
CA GLU A 133 -13.23 10.48 -8.62
C GLU A 133 -12.99 11.75 -7.77
N PRO A 134 -12.16 12.70 -8.24
CA PRO A 134 -11.97 13.95 -7.54
C PRO A 134 -13.24 14.84 -7.62
N PRO A 135 -13.44 15.80 -6.67
CA PRO A 135 -12.51 16.12 -5.59
C PRO A 135 -12.61 15.17 -4.40
N ILE A 136 -11.46 14.85 -3.79
CA ILE A 136 -11.40 14.13 -2.52
C ILE A 136 -11.15 15.16 -1.41
N ALA A 137 -12.02 15.17 -0.41
CA ALA A 137 -11.80 15.98 0.79
C ALA A 137 -11.04 15.15 1.83
N TYR A 138 -9.84 15.60 2.19
CA TYR A 138 -9.06 14.98 3.26
C TYR A 138 -9.28 15.72 4.56
N ALA A 139 -9.52 14.97 5.63
CA ALA A 139 -9.64 15.47 7.00
C ALA A 139 -8.80 14.57 7.92
N PRO A 140 -7.46 14.71 7.90
CA PRO A 140 -6.58 13.83 8.66
C PRO A 140 -6.77 14.00 10.16
N ASP A 141 -6.76 12.88 10.91
CA ASP A 141 -6.65 12.90 12.35
C ASP A 141 -5.24 13.41 12.74
N PRO A 142 -5.12 14.61 13.35
CA PRO A 142 -3.82 15.19 13.64
C PRO A 142 -3.02 14.43 14.70
N TYR A 143 -3.65 13.50 15.43
CA TYR A 143 -2.96 12.66 16.38
C TYR A 143 -2.19 11.54 15.66
N GLU A 144 -2.77 10.95 14.61
CA GLU A 144 -2.14 9.82 13.91
C GLU A 144 -1.39 10.22 12.63
N VAL A 145 -1.95 11.16 11.88
CA VAL A 145 -1.50 11.53 10.54
C VAL A 145 -0.93 12.95 10.53
N ALA A 146 0.38 13.03 10.27
CA ALA A 146 1.07 14.32 10.15
C ALA A 146 0.82 14.96 8.78
N ASP A 147 0.63 14.16 7.72
CA ASP A 147 0.43 14.64 6.37
C ASP A 147 -0.29 13.60 5.51
N VAL A 148 -1.11 14.09 4.58
CA VAL A 148 -1.76 13.30 3.51
C VAL A 148 -1.28 13.85 2.19
N PHE A 149 -0.81 12.99 1.31
CA PHE A 149 -0.31 13.42 0.01
C PHE A 149 -0.57 12.36 -1.07
N GLU A 150 -0.48 12.81 -2.30
CA GLU A 150 -0.68 11.95 -3.47
C GLU A 150 0.60 11.84 -4.28
N VAL A 151 0.82 10.65 -4.85
CA VAL A 151 1.95 10.36 -5.74
C VAL A 151 1.42 9.91 -7.08
N PRO A 152 1.89 10.49 -8.21
CA PRO A 152 1.45 10.09 -9.54
C PRO A 152 1.57 8.57 -9.75
N LEU A 153 0.47 7.97 -10.24
CA LEU A 153 0.43 6.53 -10.51
C LEU A 153 1.52 6.11 -11.50
N ALA A 154 1.78 6.92 -12.53
CA ALA A 154 2.83 6.65 -13.50
C ALA A 154 4.23 6.59 -12.87
N PHE A 155 4.52 7.45 -11.86
CA PHE A 155 5.77 7.37 -11.10
C PHE A 155 5.90 6.05 -10.35
N LEU A 156 4.83 5.60 -9.70
CA LEU A 156 4.81 4.36 -8.93
C LEU A 156 4.89 3.09 -9.79
N LEU A 157 4.42 3.16 -11.03
CA LEU A 157 4.47 2.05 -11.98
C LEU A 157 5.78 2.00 -12.79
N GLU A 158 6.56 3.08 -12.81
CA GLU A 158 7.84 3.12 -13.51
C GLU A 158 8.92 2.34 -12.72
N THR A 159 9.35 1.21 -13.27
CA THR A 159 10.29 0.31 -12.59
C THR A 159 11.66 0.93 -12.30
N ALA A 160 12.07 1.94 -13.07
CA ALA A 160 13.30 2.70 -12.82
C ALA A 160 13.28 3.47 -11.49
N ASN A 161 12.09 3.73 -10.91
CA ASN A 161 11.91 4.37 -9.60
C ASN A 161 11.94 3.36 -8.44
N HIS A 162 11.90 2.05 -8.73
CA HIS A 162 11.96 1.00 -7.72
C HIS A 162 13.41 0.67 -7.38
N ARG A 163 13.81 0.99 -6.16
CA ARG A 163 15.14 0.70 -5.64
C ARG A 163 15.09 -0.49 -4.71
N TYR A 164 15.97 -1.46 -4.92
CA TYR A 164 16.16 -2.56 -3.98
C TYR A 164 17.41 -2.26 -3.16
N GLU A 165 17.21 -1.83 -1.93
CA GLU A 165 18.23 -1.34 -1.02
C GLU A 165 18.51 -2.32 0.11
N SER A 166 19.58 -2.09 0.85
CA SER A 166 19.92 -2.88 2.02
C SER A 166 20.41 -2.03 3.17
N ALA A 167 20.08 -2.42 4.41
CA ALA A 167 20.56 -1.80 5.62
C ALA A 167 20.85 -2.83 6.71
N PHE A 168 21.83 -2.55 7.55
CA PHE A 168 22.07 -3.32 8.77
C PHE A 168 21.04 -2.94 9.84
N TYR A 169 20.26 -3.91 10.27
CA TYR A 169 19.28 -3.73 11.35
C TYR A 169 19.37 -4.89 12.34
N LYS A 170 19.58 -4.60 13.63
CA LYS A 170 19.74 -5.60 14.70
C LYS A 170 20.77 -6.69 14.35
N GLY A 171 21.93 -6.29 13.80
CA GLY A 171 23.03 -7.19 13.47
C GLY A 171 22.85 -8.07 12.23
N ARG A 172 21.83 -7.84 11.44
CA ARG A 172 21.56 -8.57 10.17
C ARG A 172 21.40 -7.60 9.01
N LEU A 173 21.95 -7.94 7.85
CA LEU A 173 21.67 -7.25 6.60
C LEU A 173 20.22 -7.56 6.20
N ARG A 174 19.45 -6.50 5.94
CA ARG A 174 18.07 -6.60 5.46
C ARG A 174 17.93 -5.85 4.16
N HIS A 175 17.30 -6.49 3.20
CA HIS A 175 16.96 -5.88 1.92
C HIS A 175 15.50 -5.40 1.95
N TYR A 176 15.21 -4.31 1.28
CA TYR A 176 13.86 -3.73 1.19
C TYR A 176 13.71 -2.91 -0.09
N TRP A 177 12.47 -2.79 -0.54
CA TRP A 177 12.12 -1.90 -1.62
C TRP A 177 11.97 -0.46 -1.12
N ALA A 178 12.35 0.51 -1.96
CA ALA A 178 12.18 1.93 -1.72
C ALA A 178 11.84 2.67 -3.02
N MET A 179 11.04 3.73 -2.89
CA MET A 179 10.64 4.64 -3.96
C MET A 179 10.73 6.08 -3.45
N PRO A 180 11.92 6.71 -3.52
CA PRO A 180 12.07 8.11 -3.12
C PRO A 180 11.31 9.03 -4.08
N TRP A 181 10.47 9.93 -3.55
CA TRP A 181 9.68 10.88 -4.32
C TRP A 181 9.62 12.25 -3.63
N GLN A 182 10.11 13.29 -4.26
CA GLN A 182 10.05 14.69 -3.78
C GLN A 182 10.43 14.86 -2.30
N GLY A 183 11.56 14.28 -1.86
CA GLY A 183 12.01 14.33 -0.47
C GLY A 183 11.31 13.37 0.48
N ARG A 184 10.32 12.62 0.03
CA ARG A 184 9.63 11.56 0.78
C ARG A 184 10.28 10.22 0.48
N PHE A 185 10.33 9.34 1.47
CA PHE A 185 10.96 8.04 1.33
C PHE A 185 9.92 6.94 1.57
N ILE A 186 9.27 6.47 0.49
CA ILE A 186 8.33 5.35 0.52
C ILE A 186 9.16 4.07 0.52
N TRP A 187 9.06 3.23 1.56
CA TRP A 187 9.91 2.06 1.70
C TRP A 187 9.25 0.90 2.46
N GLY A 188 9.96 -0.23 2.56
CA GLY A 188 9.55 -1.37 3.37
C GLY A 188 8.27 -2.04 2.85
N ALA A 189 7.31 -2.30 3.73
CA ALA A 189 6.07 -2.98 3.37
C ALA A 189 5.27 -2.21 2.32
N THR A 190 5.17 -0.89 2.46
CA THR A 190 4.44 -0.02 1.52
C THR A 190 5.03 -0.12 0.11
N ALA A 191 6.35 0.03 -0.02
CA ALA A 191 7.01 -0.12 -1.31
C ALA A 191 6.94 -1.56 -1.85
N GLY A 192 7.00 -2.58 -0.99
CA GLY A 192 6.84 -3.99 -1.38
C GLY A 192 5.46 -4.27 -1.96
N MET A 193 4.40 -3.74 -1.36
CA MET A 193 3.03 -3.83 -1.89
C MET A 193 2.88 -3.09 -3.22
N LEU A 194 3.52 -1.91 -3.38
CA LEU A 194 3.55 -1.17 -4.66
C LEU A 194 4.26 -1.95 -5.77
N VAL A 195 5.37 -2.60 -5.46
CA VAL A 195 6.07 -3.48 -6.43
C VAL A 195 5.16 -4.64 -6.86
N THR A 196 4.44 -5.25 -5.91
CA THR A 196 3.47 -6.30 -6.22
C THR A 196 2.34 -5.77 -7.11
N PHE A 197 1.78 -4.60 -6.77
CA PHE A 197 0.76 -3.93 -7.58
C PHE A 197 1.27 -3.65 -8.99
N GLN A 198 2.45 -3.04 -9.14
CA GLN A 198 3.05 -2.77 -10.44
C GLN A 198 3.23 -4.05 -11.26
N ARG A 199 3.69 -5.15 -10.67
CA ARG A 199 3.87 -6.43 -11.37
C ARG A 199 2.56 -7.06 -11.83
N ILE A 200 1.44 -6.73 -11.18
CA ILE A 200 0.10 -7.17 -11.62
C ILE A 200 -0.42 -6.25 -12.73
N VAL A 201 -0.39 -4.92 -12.51
CA VAL A 201 -1.05 -3.97 -13.40
C VAL A 201 -0.14 -3.41 -14.51
N GLY A 202 1.15 -3.59 -14.45
CA GLY A 202 2.14 -3.11 -15.43
C GLY A 202 2.43 -4.06 -16.60
N ARG A 203 1.71 -5.18 -16.69
CA ARG A 203 1.90 -6.22 -17.73
C ARG A 203 1.33 -5.81 -19.08
#